data_a0255014027891db8e302b7f8052b986
#
_entry.id   a0255014027891db8e302b7f8052b986
#
_cell.length_a   1.000
_cell.length_b   1.000
_cell.length_c   1.000
_cell.angle_alpha   90.00
_cell.angle_beta   90.00
_cell.angle_gamma   90.00
#
_symmetry.space_group_name_H-M   'P 1'
#
loop_
_entity.id
_entity.type
_entity.pdbx_description
1 polymer ?
#
loop_
_entity_poly.entity_id
_entity_poly.type
_entity_poly.pdbx_seq_one_letter_code
_entity_poly.pdbx_strand_id
1 'polypeptide(L)'
;MATITYTVTVASGTNQYGTGNKFYINGAVSPDLNLVEGNTYIFDQSDSTNAAGGGHILAFSTSANNSPAAPYTTGVTTTGTPGSSGANTTIVVATYAPTLYYYCTNHSGMGATAFTPAAGSISNQATFESTFTIDEVIEDAYERCGVQGITGYQLKTARRSYHCD
;
A
#
# COMPACT_ATOMS: atom_id res chain seq x y z
N MET A 1 -3.72 6.86 14.86
CA MET A 1 -4.48 5.67 14.40
C MET A 1 -5.77 6.17 13.79
N ALA A 2 -6.01 5.88 12.54
CA ALA A 2 -7.25 6.21 11.84
C ALA A 2 -8.00 4.91 11.50
N THR A 3 -9.35 5.00 11.39
CA THR A 3 -10.18 3.93 10.85
C THR A 3 -10.75 4.38 9.52
N ILE A 4 -10.49 3.62 8.48
CA ILE A 4 -10.88 3.89 7.10
C ILE A 4 -11.76 2.74 6.61
N THR A 5 -12.94 3.05 6.05
CA THR A 5 -13.83 2.04 5.48
C THR A 5 -13.81 2.14 3.96
N TYR A 6 -13.62 1.00 3.32
CA TYR A 6 -13.74 0.79 1.88
C TYR A 6 -15.00 0.00 1.58
N THR A 7 -15.81 0.45 0.64
CA THR A 7 -16.90 -0.38 0.09
C THR A 7 -16.33 -1.39 -0.89
N VAL A 8 -16.77 -2.63 -0.80
CA VAL A 8 -16.35 -3.73 -1.68
C VAL A 8 -17.55 -4.25 -2.43
N THR A 9 -17.46 -4.23 -3.75
CA THR A 9 -18.44 -4.86 -4.64
C THR A 9 -17.72 -5.81 -5.61
N VAL A 10 -18.47 -6.69 -6.25
CA VAL A 10 -17.93 -7.63 -7.25
C VAL A 10 -18.65 -7.45 -8.57
N ALA A 11 -17.87 -7.29 -9.63
CA ALA A 11 -18.36 -7.20 -11.00
C ALA A 11 -17.33 -7.74 -11.98
N SER A 12 -17.77 -7.99 -13.22
CA SER A 12 -16.84 -8.32 -14.32
C SER A 12 -15.94 -7.13 -14.61
N GLY A 13 -14.65 -7.38 -14.73
CA GLY A 13 -13.64 -6.38 -15.03
C GLY A 13 -12.33 -7.02 -15.49
N THR A 14 -11.33 -6.17 -15.77
CA THR A 14 -10.00 -6.61 -16.19
C THR A 14 -8.96 -5.97 -15.25
N ASN A 15 -8.01 -6.77 -14.79
CA ASN A 15 -6.84 -6.31 -14.05
C ASN A 15 -5.58 -7.02 -14.59
N GLN A 16 -4.44 -6.91 -13.90
CA GLN A 16 -3.17 -7.55 -14.26
C GLN A 16 -3.26 -9.09 -14.37
N TYR A 17 -4.29 -9.71 -13.81
CA TYR A 17 -4.53 -11.16 -13.84
C TYR A 17 -5.57 -11.59 -14.88
N GLY A 18 -5.96 -10.70 -15.79
CA GLY A 18 -6.91 -10.97 -16.88
C GLY A 18 -8.34 -10.53 -16.57
N THR A 19 -9.27 -10.93 -17.41
CA THR A 19 -10.70 -10.60 -17.34
C THR A 19 -11.47 -11.62 -16.52
N GLY A 20 -12.48 -11.18 -15.76
CA GLY A 20 -13.36 -12.01 -14.93
C GLY A 20 -13.92 -11.20 -13.76
N ASN A 21 -14.51 -11.87 -12.77
CA ASN A 21 -14.96 -11.20 -11.55
C ASN A 21 -13.79 -10.55 -10.83
N LYS A 22 -13.96 -9.30 -10.42
CA LYS A 22 -12.98 -8.48 -9.72
C LYS A 22 -13.61 -7.83 -8.50
N PHE A 23 -12.79 -7.60 -7.47
CA PHE A 23 -13.17 -6.67 -6.41
C PHE A 23 -13.10 -5.24 -6.94
N TYR A 24 -14.16 -4.50 -6.69
CA TYR A 24 -14.21 -3.05 -6.87
C TYR A 24 -14.15 -2.43 -5.48
N ILE A 25 -13.09 -1.66 -5.22
CA ILE A 25 -12.88 -0.97 -3.96
C ILE A 25 -13.24 0.50 -4.16
N ASN A 26 -14.26 0.98 -3.46
CA ASN A 26 -14.84 2.32 -3.67
C ASN A 26 -15.14 2.61 -5.17
N GLY A 27 -15.58 1.61 -5.90
CA GLY A 27 -15.94 1.70 -7.33
C GLY A 27 -14.77 1.56 -8.31
N ALA A 28 -13.52 1.48 -7.85
CA ALA A 28 -12.36 1.25 -8.70
C ALA A 28 -12.06 -0.25 -8.83
N VAL A 29 -11.78 -0.73 -10.05
CA VAL A 29 -11.48 -2.13 -10.32
C VAL A 29 -10.09 -2.51 -9.81
N SER A 30 -10.03 -3.40 -8.84
CA SER A 30 -8.81 -3.95 -8.24
C SER A 30 -7.67 -2.92 -8.09
N PRO A 31 -7.90 -1.76 -7.43
CA PRO A 31 -6.87 -0.74 -7.29
C PRO A 31 -5.74 -1.22 -6.37
N ASP A 32 -4.53 -0.75 -6.61
CA ASP A 32 -3.49 -0.83 -5.59
C ASP A 32 -3.87 0.05 -4.39
N LEU A 33 -3.64 -0.46 -3.19
CA LEU A 33 -4.02 0.19 -1.94
C LEU A 33 -2.78 0.62 -1.15
N ASN A 34 -2.91 1.69 -0.38
CA ASN A 34 -1.94 2.10 0.63
C ASN A 34 -2.56 1.95 2.02
N LEU A 35 -2.17 0.91 2.71
CA LEU A 35 -2.63 0.57 4.05
C LEU A 35 -1.56 0.97 5.06
N VAL A 36 -1.61 2.23 5.54
CA VAL A 36 -0.60 2.80 6.45
C VAL A 36 -0.55 2.02 7.76
N GLU A 37 0.64 1.67 8.21
CA GLU A 37 0.89 1.00 9.49
C GLU A 37 0.21 1.71 10.67
N GLY A 38 -0.32 0.94 11.61
CA GLY A 38 -1.03 1.43 12.80
C GLY A 38 -2.47 1.88 12.55
N ASN A 39 -2.92 1.98 11.30
CA ASN A 39 -4.31 2.28 10.97
C ASN A 39 -5.15 1.01 10.84
N THR A 40 -6.48 1.19 10.97
CA THR A 40 -7.47 0.13 10.77
C THR A 40 -8.19 0.38 9.45
N TYR A 41 -8.28 -0.64 8.64
CA TYR A 41 -9.02 -0.61 7.38
C TYR A 41 -10.13 -1.66 7.42
N ILE A 42 -11.35 -1.23 7.12
CA ILE A 42 -12.56 -2.07 7.09
C ILE A 42 -12.98 -2.20 5.63
N PHE A 43 -12.98 -3.41 5.12
CA PHE A 43 -13.48 -3.75 3.79
C PHE A 43 -14.90 -4.24 3.94
N ASP A 44 -15.87 -3.34 3.76
CA ASP A 44 -17.30 -3.62 3.87
C ASP A 44 -17.75 -4.48 2.68
N GLN A 45 -18.11 -5.70 2.97
CA GLN A 45 -18.58 -6.72 2.02
C GLN A 45 -20.09 -6.98 2.13
N SER A 46 -20.85 -6.02 2.67
CA SER A 46 -22.31 -6.15 2.84
C SER A 46 -23.08 -6.13 1.51
N ASP A 47 -22.50 -5.59 0.44
CA ASP A 47 -23.13 -5.56 -0.87
C ASP A 47 -23.40 -6.97 -1.41
N SER A 48 -24.62 -7.20 -1.94
CA SER A 48 -25.09 -8.51 -2.40
C SER A 48 -24.23 -9.14 -3.51
N THR A 49 -23.49 -8.35 -4.27
CA THR A 49 -22.57 -8.86 -5.29
C THR A 49 -21.45 -9.73 -4.71
N ASN A 50 -21.11 -9.53 -3.42
CA ASN A 50 -20.15 -10.37 -2.73
C ASN A 50 -20.66 -11.78 -2.42
N ALA A 51 -21.97 -12.03 -2.48
CA ALA A 51 -22.56 -13.36 -2.28
C ALA A 51 -22.56 -14.21 -3.56
N ALA A 52 -22.39 -13.62 -4.74
CA ALA A 52 -22.49 -14.31 -6.02
C ALA A 52 -21.43 -15.43 -6.15
N GLY A 53 -21.73 -16.47 -6.93
CA GLY A 53 -20.75 -17.50 -7.28
C GLY A 53 -20.16 -18.28 -6.10
N GLY A 54 -20.87 -18.42 -4.98
CA GLY A 54 -20.39 -19.14 -3.79
C GLY A 54 -19.70 -18.26 -2.75
N GLY A 55 -19.79 -16.94 -2.91
CA GLY A 55 -19.24 -15.95 -1.97
C GLY A 55 -17.82 -15.51 -2.28
N HIS A 56 -17.58 -14.23 -2.07
CA HIS A 56 -16.28 -13.59 -2.32
C HIS A 56 -15.71 -13.02 -1.02
N ILE A 57 -14.95 -13.82 -0.29
CA ILE A 57 -14.30 -13.38 0.96
C ILE A 57 -12.98 -12.69 0.59
N LEU A 58 -12.87 -11.40 0.91
CA LEU A 58 -11.62 -10.66 0.78
C LEU A 58 -10.67 -11.06 1.90
N ALA A 59 -9.45 -11.41 1.54
CA ALA A 59 -8.37 -11.79 2.46
C ALA A 59 -7.04 -11.21 2.00
N PHE A 60 -6.00 -11.34 2.82
CA PHE A 60 -4.67 -10.85 2.54
C PHE A 60 -3.63 -11.96 2.46
N SER A 61 -2.62 -11.76 1.62
CA SER A 61 -1.52 -12.70 1.39
C SER A 61 -0.19 -11.94 1.28
N THR A 62 0.91 -12.61 1.57
CA THR A 62 2.27 -12.13 1.25
C THR A 62 2.73 -12.53 -0.15
N SER A 63 1.93 -13.29 -0.88
CA SER A 63 2.19 -13.69 -2.26
C SER A 63 1.18 -13.06 -3.21
N ALA A 64 1.66 -12.62 -4.37
CA ALA A 64 0.83 -12.06 -5.44
C ALA A 64 -0.16 -13.10 -5.99
N ASN A 65 -1.26 -12.61 -6.57
CA ASN A 65 -2.26 -13.39 -7.31
C ASN A 65 -2.78 -14.61 -6.56
N ASN A 66 -3.19 -14.43 -5.30
CA ASN A 66 -3.92 -15.48 -4.61
C ASN A 66 -3.16 -16.82 -4.57
N SER A 67 -1.88 -16.79 -4.27
CA SER A 67 -1.22 -18.04 -3.87
C SER A 67 -1.71 -18.39 -2.46
N PRO A 68 -2.56 -19.40 -2.27
CA PRO A 68 -3.08 -19.77 -0.94
C PRO A 68 -1.96 -20.26 0.00
N ALA A 69 -0.74 -20.35 -0.51
CA ALA A 69 0.42 -20.82 0.23
C ALA A 69 0.94 -19.83 1.28
N ALA A 70 0.50 -18.57 1.28
CA ALA A 70 1.02 -17.55 2.20
C ALA A 70 -0.06 -16.57 2.69
N PRO A 71 -1.16 -17.05 3.32
CA PRO A 71 -2.17 -16.16 3.88
C PRO A 71 -1.56 -15.30 4.98
N TYR A 72 -1.90 -13.99 4.99
CA TYR A 72 -1.52 -13.06 6.02
C TYR A 72 -2.72 -12.84 6.97
N THR A 73 -2.54 -13.18 8.24
CA THR A 73 -3.63 -13.14 9.24
C THR A 73 -3.35 -12.18 10.39
N THR A 74 -2.14 -11.59 10.46
CA THR A 74 -1.78 -10.67 11.55
C THR A 74 -2.65 -9.42 11.50
N GLY A 75 -3.41 -9.19 12.57
CA GLY A 75 -4.35 -8.07 12.67
C GLY A 75 -5.58 -8.17 11.77
N VAL A 76 -5.80 -9.31 11.10
CA VAL A 76 -6.94 -9.53 10.19
C VAL A 76 -8.07 -10.26 10.91
N THR A 77 -9.29 -9.73 10.78
CA THR A 77 -10.53 -10.37 11.26
C THR A 77 -11.59 -10.33 10.18
N THR A 78 -12.38 -11.38 10.07
CA THR A 78 -13.51 -11.48 9.14
C THR A 78 -14.80 -11.62 9.93
N THR A 79 -15.83 -10.86 9.57
CA THR A 79 -17.13 -10.85 10.24
C THR A 79 -18.24 -11.07 9.21
N GLY A 80 -19.23 -11.87 9.59
CA GLY A 80 -20.42 -12.13 8.77
C GLY A 80 -20.15 -12.96 7.53
N THR A 81 -21.18 -13.05 6.68
CA THR A 81 -21.11 -13.75 5.37
C THR A 81 -21.12 -12.69 4.28
N PRO A 82 -20.15 -12.69 3.33
CA PRO A 82 -20.14 -11.74 2.23
C PRO A 82 -21.49 -11.65 1.52
N GLY A 83 -21.92 -10.41 1.25
CA GLY A 83 -23.23 -10.11 0.69
C GLY A 83 -24.36 -9.98 1.72
N SER A 84 -24.05 -10.12 2.99
CA SER A 84 -25.01 -9.89 4.10
C SER A 84 -24.68 -8.63 4.88
N SER A 85 -25.69 -8.02 5.48
CA SER A 85 -25.50 -6.81 6.29
C SER A 85 -24.45 -7.01 7.39
N GLY A 86 -23.50 -6.10 7.49
CA GLY A 86 -22.41 -6.12 8.46
C GLY A 86 -21.23 -7.04 8.12
N ALA A 87 -21.27 -7.73 6.96
CA ALA A 87 -20.14 -8.53 6.51
C ALA A 87 -18.94 -7.65 6.18
N ASN A 88 -17.78 -7.97 6.72
CA ASN A 88 -16.56 -7.24 6.44
C ASN A 88 -15.29 -8.07 6.69
N THR A 89 -14.20 -7.64 6.09
CA THR A 89 -12.84 -8.00 6.50
C THR A 89 -12.15 -6.76 7.03
N THR A 90 -11.65 -6.83 8.25
CA THR A 90 -10.90 -5.73 8.89
C THR A 90 -9.45 -6.10 9.04
N ILE A 91 -8.55 -5.16 8.77
CA ILE A 91 -7.13 -5.28 9.06
C ILE A 91 -6.65 -4.11 9.91
N VAL A 92 -6.02 -4.41 11.04
CA VAL A 92 -5.17 -3.47 11.79
C VAL A 92 -3.74 -3.68 11.30
N VAL A 93 -3.22 -2.72 10.55
CA VAL A 93 -1.92 -2.88 9.89
C VAL A 93 -0.80 -2.87 10.93
N ALA A 94 -0.11 -3.99 11.07
CA ALA A 94 0.99 -4.12 12.01
C ALA A 94 2.18 -3.24 11.62
N THR A 95 3.00 -2.85 12.59
CA THR A 95 4.30 -2.23 12.34
C THR A 95 5.20 -3.23 11.62
N TYR A 96 5.88 -2.76 10.58
CA TYR A 96 6.71 -3.58 9.68
C TYR A 96 5.94 -4.68 8.94
N ALA A 97 4.64 -4.47 8.69
CA ALA A 97 3.89 -5.36 7.81
C ALA A 97 4.55 -5.39 6.42
N PRO A 98 4.75 -6.58 5.82
CA PRO A 98 5.29 -6.67 4.47
C PRO A 98 4.27 -6.11 3.46
N THR A 99 4.71 -5.83 2.23
CA THR A 99 3.75 -5.60 1.14
C THR A 99 2.80 -6.77 1.05
N LEU A 100 1.51 -6.49 1.05
CA LEU A 100 0.43 -7.46 1.01
C LEU A 100 -0.25 -7.45 -0.36
N TYR A 101 -1.05 -8.48 -0.59
CA TYR A 101 -1.93 -8.61 -1.74
C TYR A 101 -3.31 -8.98 -1.22
N TYR A 102 -4.34 -8.21 -1.56
CA TYR A 102 -5.69 -8.62 -1.26
C TYR A 102 -6.23 -9.53 -2.37
N TYR A 103 -6.99 -10.53 -1.99
CA TYR A 103 -7.48 -11.57 -2.89
C TYR A 103 -8.81 -12.14 -2.42
N CYS A 104 -9.47 -12.91 -3.26
CA CYS A 104 -10.65 -13.70 -2.87
C CYS A 104 -10.21 -15.12 -2.50
N THR A 105 -10.67 -15.62 -1.34
CA THR A 105 -10.33 -16.98 -0.89
C THR A 105 -10.85 -18.09 -1.81
N ASN A 106 -11.93 -17.82 -2.56
CA ASN A 106 -12.60 -18.80 -3.41
C ASN A 106 -12.26 -18.69 -4.89
N HIS A 107 -11.77 -17.52 -5.34
CA HIS A 107 -11.57 -17.23 -6.77
C HIS A 107 -10.25 -16.49 -6.98
N SER A 108 -9.47 -16.92 -7.96
CA SER A 108 -8.19 -16.29 -8.29
C SER A 108 -8.35 -14.97 -9.07
N GLY A 109 -7.33 -14.12 -9.01
CA GLY A 109 -7.20 -12.95 -9.85
C GLY A 109 -8.18 -11.81 -9.58
N MET A 110 -8.83 -11.76 -8.41
CA MET A 110 -9.85 -10.74 -8.09
C MET A 110 -9.31 -9.46 -7.48
N GLY A 111 -8.10 -9.48 -6.92
CA GLY A 111 -7.52 -8.38 -6.16
C GLY A 111 -6.29 -7.75 -6.80
N ALA A 112 -5.50 -7.06 -6.00
CA ALA A 112 -4.26 -6.37 -6.39
C ALA A 112 -3.32 -6.18 -5.19
N THR A 113 -2.33 -5.29 -5.32
CA THR A 113 -1.35 -4.99 -4.29
C THR A 113 -1.95 -4.13 -3.17
N ALA A 114 -1.54 -4.38 -1.95
CA ALA A 114 -1.78 -3.54 -0.79
C ALA A 114 -0.43 -3.18 -0.14
N PHE A 115 0.09 -2.00 -0.46
CA PHE A 115 1.30 -1.47 0.16
C PHE A 115 1.04 -1.12 1.62
N THR A 116 2.03 -1.32 2.46
CA THR A 116 1.94 -1.08 3.91
C THR A 116 3.00 -0.05 4.35
N PRO A 117 2.87 1.23 3.91
CA PRO A 117 3.86 2.25 4.27
C PRO A 117 3.86 2.51 5.78
N ALA A 118 5.03 2.79 6.34
CA ALA A 118 5.18 3.16 7.74
C ALA A 118 4.37 4.41 8.10
N ALA A 119 3.85 4.47 9.32
CA ALA A 119 3.18 5.66 9.81
C ALA A 119 4.17 6.86 9.80
N GLY A 120 3.79 7.94 9.13
CA GLY A 120 4.66 9.10 8.93
C GLY A 120 5.58 9.00 7.71
N SER A 121 5.61 7.88 6.98
CA SER A 121 6.07 7.89 5.60
C SER A 121 5.12 8.76 4.81
N ILE A 122 5.48 9.99 4.62
CA ILE A 122 4.84 10.82 3.60
C ILE A 122 5.12 10.06 2.31
N SER A 123 4.09 9.52 1.67
CA SER A 123 4.23 9.18 0.26
C SER A 123 4.65 10.49 -0.41
N ASN A 124 5.92 10.60 -0.79
CA ASN A 124 6.46 11.75 -1.50
C ASN A 124 5.86 11.80 -2.91
N GLN A 125 4.58 12.07 -2.97
CA GLN A 125 3.94 12.84 -4.03
C GLN A 125 3.65 14.27 -3.55
N ALA A 126 4.23 14.71 -2.45
CA ALA A 126 4.55 16.10 -2.31
C ALA A 126 5.67 16.33 -3.35
N THR A 127 5.40 17.07 -4.40
CA THR A 127 6.41 17.79 -5.14
C THR A 127 7.37 18.33 -4.08
N PHE A 128 8.54 17.73 -4.01
CA PHE A 128 9.61 18.23 -3.18
C PHE A 128 10.01 19.52 -3.87
N GLU A 129 9.32 20.60 -3.55
CA GLU A 129 9.85 21.94 -3.66
C GLU A 129 10.97 21.99 -2.62
N SER A 130 12.01 21.17 -2.87
CA SER A 130 13.23 21.23 -2.13
C SER A 130 13.85 22.58 -2.44
N THR A 131 13.62 23.53 -1.56
CA THR A 131 14.36 24.78 -1.54
C THR A 131 15.80 24.59 -1.05
N PHE A 132 16.20 23.34 -0.78
CA PHE A 132 17.59 22.99 -0.46
C PHE A 132 18.42 23.07 -1.74
N THR A 133 19.36 23.98 -1.75
CA THR A 133 20.37 24.00 -2.80
C THR A 133 21.32 22.82 -2.61
N ILE A 134 21.96 22.37 -3.70
CA ILE A 134 23.00 21.31 -3.62
C ILE A 134 24.07 21.71 -2.60
N ASP A 135 24.32 23.00 -2.44
CA ASP A 135 25.29 23.55 -1.52
C ASP A 135 24.91 23.30 -0.06
N GLU A 136 23.62 23.49 0.33
CA GLU A 136 23.14 23.23 1.69
C GLU A 136 23.21 21.73 2.06
N VAL A 137 22.90 20.84 1.11
CA VAL A 137 23.03 19.40 1.32
C VAL A 137 24.50 18.98 1.52
N ILE A 138 25.40 19.59 0.76
CA ILE A 138 26.83 19.32 0.88
C ILE A 138 27.37 19.88 2.21
N GLU A 139 26.96 21.06 2.64
CA GLU A 139 27.35 21.65 3.94
C GLU A 139 26.92 20.79 5.11
N ASP A 140 25.64 20.34 5.14
CA ASP A 140 25.15 19.43 6.19
C ASP A 140 25.90 18.10 6.25
N ALA A 141 26.26 17.55 5.09
CA ALA A 141 27.05 16.32 5.01
C ALA A 141 28.47 16.51 5.57
N TYR A 142 29.13 17.63 5.28
CA TYR A 142 30.47 17.93 5.79
C TYR A 142 30.45 18.21 7.31
N GLU A 143 29.44 18.92 7.82
CA GLU A 143 29.29 19.14 9.27
C GLU A 143 29.12 17.82 10.03
N ARG A 144 28.34 16.89 9.50
CA ARG A 144 28.17 15.55 10.10
C ARG A 144 29.45 14.72 10.07
N CYS A 145 30.33 14.97 9.10
CA CYS A 145 31.65 14.36 9.03
C CYS A 145 32.70 15.07 9.94
N GLY A 146 32.29 16.09 10.70
CA GLY A 146 33.19 16.83 11.60
C GLY A 146 34.12 17.83 10.91
N VAL A 147 33.83 18.17 9.66
CA VAL A 147 34.58 19.19 8.90
C VAL A 147 33.91 20.54 9.10
N GLN A 148 34.55 21.40 9.88
CA GLN A 148 34.08 22.77 10.08
C GLN A 148 34.56 23.71 8.96
N GLY A 149 33.62 24.36 8.30
CA GLY A 149 33.89 25.39 7.30
C GLY A 149 34.31 24.87 5.94
N ILE A 150 33.35 24.73 5.03
CA ILE A 150 33.61 24.35 3.63
C ILE A 150 34.13 25.60 2.88
N THR A 151 35.29 25.47 2.26
CA THR A 151 35.80 26.52 1.36
C THR A 151 35.14 26.43 -0.01
N GLY A 152 35.03 27.54 -0.73
CA GLY A 152 34.46 27.55 -2.08
C GLY A 152 35.14 26.58 -3.07
N TYR A 153 36.39 26.16 -2.78
CA TYR A 153 37.09 25.13 -3.55
C TYR A 153 36.56 23.73 -3.29
N GLN A 154 36.24 23.38 -2.07
CA GLN A 154 35.66 22.08 -1.67
C GLN A 154 34.26 21.90 -2.24
N LEU A 155 33.43 22.94 -2.20
CA LEU A 155 32.14 22.97 -2.83
C LEU A 155 32.21 22.72 -4.35
N LYS A 156 33.12 23.35 -5.03
CA LYS A 156 33.35 23.19 -6.46
C LYS A 156 33.84 21.78 -6.84
N THR A 157 34.61 21.15 -5.97
CA THR A 157 35.10 19.78 -6.15
C THR A 157 33.99 18.76 -5.94
N ALA A 158 33.16 18.93 -4.90
CA ALA A 158 31.99 18.07 -4.65
C ALA A 158 30.99 18.13 -5.80
N ARG A 159 30.68 19.30 -6.33
CA ARG A 159 29.79 19.46 -7.51
C ARG A 159 30.32 18.75 -8.76
N ARG A 160 31.62 18.67 -8.96
CA ARG A 160 32.23 17.97 -10.11
C ARG A 160 32.11 16.45 -10.00
N SER A 161 32.08 15.90 -8.79
CA SER A 161 31.96 14.45 -8.55
C SER A 161 30.57 13.90 -8.88
N TYR A 162 29.54 14.75 -8.90
CA TYR A 162 28.17 14.35 -9.27
C TYR A 162 27.84 14.45 -10.77
N HIS A 163 28.81 14.86 -11.60
CA HIS A 163 28.60 15.04 -13.05
C HIS A 163 29.40 14.05 -13.91
N CYS A 164 29.91 12.98 -13.33
CA CYS A 164 30.53 11.89 -14.06
C CYS A 164 29.64 10.65 -14.03
N ASP A 165 29.06 10.39 -15.21
CA ASP A 165 28.30 9.26 -15.75
C ASP A 165 26.80 9.36 -15.68
#